data_cd5fe139299b5250d3d2dfdccaaf62e5
#
_entry.id   cd5fe139299b5250d3d2dfdccaaf62e5
#
_cell.length_a   1.000
_cell.length_b   1.000
_cell.length_c   1.000
_cell.angle_alpha   90.00
_cell.angle_beta   90.00
_cell.angle_gamma   90.00
#
_symmetry.space_group_name_H-M   'P 1'
#
loop_
_entity.id
_entity.type
_entity.pdbx_description
1 polymer ?
#
loop_
_entity_poly.entity_id
_entity_poly.type
_entity_poly.pdbx_seq_one_letter_code
_entity_poly.pdbx_strand_id
1 'polypeptide(L)'
;SVQAQVLKVMSAKPDVVFVGASGTPAAMPQITLRERGYKGKIYQSHGVTSKEFLRVGGKAVEGALIPVGPVLVAEQLPDSHPTKKAAVAFVKEFEGKNGPDSRSTFAGASWDAWQLLQNAIVTAQKAKVKSGTPEFRNALRDGIEKTSKLVGTNGVYTMGANDHAGYDASAIVLIKVENNHW
;
A
#
# COMPACT_ATOMS: atom_id res chain seq x y z
N SER A 1 -5.14 23.68 -11.15
CA SER A 1 -6.57 23.53 -10.82
C SER A 1 -7.12 22.30 -11.54
N VAL A 2 -7.88 21.46 -10.86
CA VAL A 2 -8.55 20.26 -11.43
C VAL A 2 -9.97 20.54 -11.92
N GLN A 3 -10.41 21.79 -11.87
CA GLN A 3 -11.81 22.16 -12.12
C GLN A 3 -12.29 21.82 -13.53
N ALA A 4 -11.49 22.10 -14.56
CA ALA A 4 -11.86 21.83 -15.94
C ALA A 4 -12.01 20.31 -16.20
N GLN A 5 -11.08 19.51 -15.66
CA GLN A 5 -11.14 18.05 -15.76
C GLN A 5 -12.35 17.48 -15.03
N VAL A 6 -12.65 17.97 -13.84
CA VAL A 6 -13.84 17.55 -13.08
C VAL A 6 -15.13 17.90 -13.81
N LEU A 7 -15.24 19.10 -14.40
CA LEU A 7 -16.41 19.48 -15.21
C LEU A 7 -16.59 18.54 -16.40
N LYS A 8 -15.51 18.20 -17.09
CA LYS A 8 -15.56 17.27 -18.23
C LYS A 8 -16.01 15.87 -17.79
N VAL A 9 -15.49 15.36 -16.66
CA VAL A 9 -15.91 14.09 -16.09
C VAL A 9 -17.39 14.12 -15.73
N MET A 10 -17.85 15.17 -15.02
CA MET A 10 -19.24 15.28 -14.61
C MET A 10 -20.22 15.40 -15.78
N SER A 11 -19.83 16.03 -16.91
CA SER A 11 -20.67 16.11 -18.10
C SER A 11 -20.98 14.74 -18.72
N ALA A 12 -20.12 13.75 -18.49
CA ALA A 12 -20.35 12.37 -18.92
C ALA A 12 -21.29 11.59 -17.98
N LYS A 13 -21.70 12.19 -16.85
CA LYS A 13 -22.60 11.60 -15.84
C LYS A 13 -22.20 10.18 -15.40
N PRO A 14 -20.94 9.94 -15.00
CA PRO A 14 -20.49 8.60 -14.61
C PRO A 14 -21.11 8.17 -13.28
N ASP A 15 -21.40 6.87 -13.13
CA ASP A 15 -21.80 6.27 -11.85
C ASP A 15 -20.61 6.14 -10.87
N VAL A 16 -19.40 6.02 -11.44
CA VAL A 16 -18.16 5.80 -10.70
C VAL A 16 -17.06 6.69 -11.25
N VAL A 17 -16.26 7.29 -10.35
CA VAL A 17 -15.03 8.02 -10.72
C VAL A 17 -13.84 7.38 -10.05
N PHE A 18 -12.79 7.10 -10.81
CA PHE A 18 -11.48 6.71 -10.29
C PHE A 18 -10.53 7.91 -10.32
N VAL A 19 -9.89 8.19 -9.19
CA VAL A 19 -8.87 9.23 -9.06
C VAL A 19 -7.49 8.55 -8.97
N GLY A 20 -6.79 8.51 -10.09
CA GLY A 20 -5.44 7.93 -10.20
C GLY A 20 -4.36 8.95 -9.83
N ALA A 21 -4.29 9.31 -8.54
CA ALA A 21 -3.31 10.27 -8.04
C ALA A 21 -2.68 9.78 -6.75
N SER A 22 -1.69 10.48 -6.21
CA SER A 22 -1.01 10.13 -4.96
C SER A 22 -0.81 11.32 -4.04
N GLY A 23 -0.63 11.04 -2.76
CA GLY A 23 -0.41 12.04 -1.72
C GLY A 23 -1.60 12.99 -1.51
N THR A 24 -1.34 14.05 -0.78
CA THR A 24 -2.35 15.06 -0.41
C THR A 24 -3.07 15.71 -1.60
N PRO A 25 -2.40 16.03 -2.74
CA PRO A 25 -3.08 16.62 -3.89
C PRO A 25 -4.19 15.75 -4.48
N ALA A 26 -4.18 14.44 -4.24
CA ALA A 26 -5.22 13.52 -4.71
C ALA A 26 -6.61 13.77 -4.05
N ALA A 27 -6.66 14.48 -2.93
CA ALA A 27 -7.92 14.88 -2.32
C ALA A 27 -8.68 15.93 -3.17
N MET A 28 -7.95 16.79 -3.90
CA MET A 28 -8.55 17.92 -4.64
C MET A 28 -9.58 17.52 -5.69
N PRO A 29 -9.36 16.49 -6.55
CA PRO A 29 -10.39 16.03 -7.47
C PRO A 29 -11.67 15.58 -6.77
N GLN A 30 -11.55 14.86 -5.66
CA GLN A 30 -12.70 14.39 -4.90
C GLN A 30 -13.43 15.53 -4.19
N ILE A 31 -12.71 16.46 -3.57
CA ILE A 31 -13.29 17.69 -2.99
C ILE A 31 -14.10 18.43 -4.04
N THR A 32 -13.50 18.70 -5.21
CA THR A 32 -14.16 19.43 -6.30
C THR A 32 -15.39 18.69 -6.85
N LEU A 33 -15.34 17.35 -6.94
CA LEU A 33 -16.49 16.53 -7.34
C LEU A 33 -17.65 16.68 -6.33
N ARG A 34 -17.36 16.58 -5.04
CA ARG A 34 -18.36 16.69 -3.95
C ARG A 34 -18.95 18.09 -3.85
N GLU A 35 -18.14 19.13 -3.95
CA GLU A 35 -18.59 20.53 -3.99
C GLU A 35 -19.53 20.82 -5.16
N ARG A 36 -19.33 20.14 -6.28
CA ARG A 36 -20.20 20.22 -7.47
C ARG A 36 -21.38 19.25 -7.45
N GLY A 37 -21.60 18.58 -6.33
CA GLY A 37 -22.78 17.73 -6.12
C GLY A 37 -22.68 16.32 -6.66
N TYR A 38 -21.49 15.83 -7.05
CA TYR A 38 -21.34 14.45 -7.46
C TYR A 38 -21.69 13.49 -6.31
N LYS A 39 -22.61 12.54 -6.54
CA LYS A 39 -23.11 11.57 -5.56
C LYS A 39 -22.65 10.15 -5.82
N GLY A 40 -22.01 9.89 -6.97
CA GLY A 40 -21.54 8.55 -7.35
C GLY A 40 -20.39 8.05 -6.48
N LYS A 41 -19.99 6.80 -6.68
CA LYS A 41 -18.87 6.19 -5.98
C LYS A 41 -17.56 6.80 -6.47
N ILE A 42 -16.62 6.99 -5.54
CA ILE A 42 -15.26 7.45 -5.86
C ILE A 42 -14.27 6.42 -5.36
N TYR A 43 -13.42 5.96 -6.28
CA TYR A 43 -12.26 5.14 -5.97
C TYR A 43 -11.01 6.00 -6.04
N GLN A 44 -10.11 5.79 -5.10
CA GLN A 44 -8.78 6.40 -5.08
C GLN A 44 -7.71 5.34 -5.33
N SER A 45 -6.52 5.75 -5.77
CA SER A 45 -5.37 4.86 -5.79
C SER A 45 -4.84 4.61 -4.37
N HIS A 46 -4.06 3.55 -4.17
CA HIS A 46 -3.43 3.27 -2.87
C HIS A 46 -2.45 4.39 -2.42
N GLY A 47 -1.99 5.21 -3.36
CA GLY A 47 -1.06 6.31 -3.10
C GLY A 47 -1.59 7.42 -2.19
N VAL A 48 -2.87 7.37 -1.79
CA VAL A 48 -3.50 8.36 -0.89
C VAL A 48 -3.47 7.94 0.59
N THR A 49 -2.95 6.77 0.92
CA THR A 49 -3.02 6.19 2.26
C THR A 49 -2.12 6.90 3.29
N SER A 50 -2.50 8.11 3.63
CA SER A 50 -1.83 8.94 4.65
C SER A 50 -2.85 9.74 5.46
N LYS A 51 -2.52 10.05 6.71
CA LYS A 51 -3.33 10.93 7.57
C LYS A 51 -3.59 12.30 6.92
N GLU A 52 -2.62 12.82 6.17
CA GLU A 52 -2.73 14.11 5.50
C GLU A 52 -3.83 14.11 4.42
N PHE A 53 -4.02 13.00 3.71
CA PHE A 53 -5.13 12.87 2.77
C PHE A 53 -6.48 12.97 3.50
N LEU A 54 -6.64 12.28 4.62
CA LEU A 54 -7.86 12.35 5.43
C LEU A 54 -8.07 13.76 5.98
N ARG A 55 -7.01 14.37 6.55
CA ARG A 55 -7.07 15.72 7.11
C ARG A 55 -7.48 16.77 6.08
N VAL A 56 -6.86 16.75 4.90
CA VAL A 56 -7.14 17.72 3.83
C VAL A 56 -8.48 17.45 3.17
N GLY A 57 -8.80 16.17 2.96
CA GLY A 57 -10.06 15.75 2.33
C GLY A 57 -11.28 15.97 3.22
N GLY A 58 -11.12 15.79 4.53
CA GLY A 58 -12.19 15.95 5.51
C GLY A 58 -13.47 15.21 5.08
N LYS A 59 -14.61 15.87 5.19
CA LYS A 59 -15.93 15.30 4.80
C LYS A 59 -16.02 14.95 3.30
N ALA A 60 -15.21 15.56 2.46
CA ALA A 60 -15.31 15.31 1.02
C ALA A 60 -14.77 13.93 0.63
N VAL A 61 -13.88 13.33 1.44
CA VAL A 61 -13.32 11.98 1.17
C VAL A 61 -14.09 10.85 1.84
N GLU A 62 -15.13 11.17 2.62
CA GLU A 62 -16.02 10.15 3.19
C GLU A 62 -16.60 9.26 2.09
N GLY A 63 -16.63 7.95 2.36
CA GLY A 63 -17.12 6.94 1.43
C GLY A 63 -16.16 6.62 0.27
N ALA A 64 -14.95 7.21 0.23
CA ALA A 64 -13.94 6.83 -0.75
C ALA A 64 -13.54 5.36 -0.58
N LEU A 65 -13.40 4.65 -1.70
CA LEU A 65 -12.98 3.26 -1.76
C LEU A 65 -11.53 3.20 -2.22
N ILE A 66 -10.67 2.48 -1.51
CA ILE A 66 -9.21 2.50 -1.73
C ILE A 66 -8.66 1.07 -1.66
N PRO A 67 -8.04 0.54 -2.73
CA PRO A 67 -7.29 -0.70 -2.66
C PRO A 67 -5.97 -0.44 -1.91
N VAL A 68 -5.70 -1.22 -0.87
CA VAL A 68 -4.51 -1.01 -0.02
C VAL A 68 -3.86 -2.32 0.39
N GLY A 69 -2.61 -2.26 0.84
CA GLY A 69 -1.98 -3.38 1.54
C GLY A 69 -2.63 -3.64 2.90
N PRO A 70 -2.78 -4.91 3.29
CA PRO A 70 -3.46 -5.33 4.53
C PRO A 70 -2.95 -4.66 5.80
N VAL A 71 -1.67 -4.26 5.85
CA VAL A 71 -1.04 -3.64 7.03
C VAL A 71 -1.77 -2.40 7.53
N LEU A 72 -2.42 -1.65 6.64
CA LEU A 72 -3.10 -0.41 7.03
C LEU A 72 -4.29 -0.67 7.99
N VAL A 73 -4.95 -1.80 7.81
CA VAL A 73 -6.12 -2.24 8.59
C VAL A 73 -5.86 -3.59 9.28
N ALA A 74 -4.64 -3.80 9.74
CA ALA A 74 -4.15 -5.09 10.24
C ALA A 74 -5.06 -5.74 11.29
N GLU A 75 -5.59 -4.96 12.22
CA GLU A 75 -6.47 -5.44 13.31
C GLU A 75 -7.86 -5.82 12.80
N GLN A 76 -8.32 -5.21 11.70
CA GLN A 76 -9.64 -5.46 11.11
C GLN A 76 -9.66 -6.71 10.20
N LEU A 77 -8.48 -7.24 9.84
CA LEU A 77 -8.39 -8.45 9.02
C LEU A 77 -9.02 -9.66 9.74
N PRO A 78 -9.65 -10.59 9.02
CA PRO A 78 -10.09 -11.85 9.61
C PRO A 78 -8.89 -12.66 10.11
N ASP A 79 -9.07 -13.48 11.14
CA ASP A 79 -7.99 -14.29 11.73
C ASP A 79 -7.35 -15.27 10.75
N SER A 80 -8.11 -15.68 9.74
CA SER A 80 -7.64 -16.53 8.64
C SER A 80 -6.77 -15.81 7.63
N HIS A 81 -6.67 -14.46 7.68
CA HIS A 81 -5.87 -13.71 6.70
C HIS A 81 -4.38 -14.01 6.87
N PRO A 82 -3.66 -14.41 5.80
CA PRO A 82 -2.29 -14.94 5.94
C PRO A 82 -1.29 -13.95 6.52
N THR A 83 -1.49 -12.64 6.30
CA THR A 83 -0.57 -11.60 6.79
C THR A 83 -0.98 -11.00 8.13
N LYS A 84 -2.18 -11.28 8.67
CA LYS A 84 -2.70 -10.61 9.88
C LYS A 84 -1.69 -10.59 11.04
N LYS A 85 -1.14 -11.74 11.38
CA LYS A 85 -0.19 -11.86 12.50
C LYS A 85 1.06 -10.99 12.29
N ALA A 86 1.64 -11.02 11.09
CA ALA A 86 2.83 -10.24 10.76
C ALA A 86 2.51 -8.75 10.72
N ALA A 87 1.38 -8.36 10.13
CA ALA A 87 0.94 -6.98 10.03
C ALA A 87 0.66 -6.37 11.41
N VAL A 88 -0.07 -7.06 12.30
CA VAL A 88 -0.35 -6.59 13.67
C VAL A 88 0.95 -6.46 14.48
N ALA A 89 1.88 -7.42 14.37
CA ALA A 89 3.18 -7.35 15.07
C ALA A 89 3.99 -6.14 14.59
N PHE A 90 4.06 -5.92 13.28
CA PHE A 90 4.74 -4.76 12.69
C PHE A 90 4.11 -3.45 13.18
N VAL A 91 2.78 -3.32 13.10
CA VAL A 91 2.07 -2.10 13.51
C VAL A 91 2.35 -1.78 14.96
N LYS A 92 2.28 -2.77 15.86
CA LYS A 92 2.57 -2.59 17.29
C LYS A 92 3.98 -2.05 17.53
N GLU A 93 4.97 -2.59 16.82
CA GLU A 93 6.37 -2.16 16.97
C GLU A 93 6.59 -0.78 16.34
N PHE A 94 6.07 -0.58 15.12
CA PHE A 94 6.26 0.66 14.36
C PHE A 94 5.61 1.85 15.05
N GLU A 95 4.35 1.72 15.47
CA GLU A 95 3.63 2.78 16.17
C GLU A 95 4.14 2.99 17.59
N GLY A 96 4.67 1.96 18.24
CA GLY A 96 5.35 2.09 19.53
C GLY A 96 6.58 2.99 19.47
N LYS A 97 7.26 3.05 18.33
CA LYS A 97 8.44 3.90 18.09
C LYS A 97 8.11 5.26 17.47
N ASN A 98 7.09 5.34 16.62
CA ASN A 98 6.81 6.52 15.79
C ASN A 98 5.51 7.25 16.18
N GLY A 99 4.82 6.76 17.21
CA GLY A 99 3.56 7.31 17.70
C GLY A 99 2.32 6.68 17.08
N PRO A 100 1.15 6.86 17.71
CA PRO A 100 -0.11 6.29 17.27
C PRO A 100 -0.47 6.70 15.85
N ASP A 101 -1.10 5.78 15.10
CA ASP A 101 -1.52 5.94 13.70
C ASP A 101 -0.40 6.44 12.75
N SER A 102 0.87 6.20 13.05
CA SER A 102 1.98 6.50 12.14
C SER A 102 2.13 5.45 11.04
N ARG A 103 1.39 4.34 11.13
CA ARG A 103 1.39 3.28 10.10
C ARG A 103 1.05 3.80 8.71
N SER A 104 1.62 3.18 7.71
CA SER A 104 1.25 3.37 6.31
C SER A 104 1.54 2.11 5.51
N THR A 105 0.89 1.97 4.35
CA THR A 105 1.21 0.87 3.41
C THR A 105 2.67 0.94 2.95
N PHE A 106 3.24 2.15 2.85
CA PHE A 106 4.63 2.36 2.46
C PHE A 106 5.62 1.87 3.52
N ALA A 107 5.33 2.12 4.81
CA ALA A 107 6.16 1.62 5.90
C ALA A 107 6.16 0.08 5.93
N GLY A 108 4.98 -0.55 5.77
CA GLY A 108 4.87 -2.00 5.66
C GLY A 108 5.62 -2.57 4.44
N ALA A 109 5.48 -1.94 3.26
CA ALA A 109 6.19 -2.36 2.06
C ALA A 109 7.72 -2.26 2.22
N SER A 110 8.20 -1.21 2.88
CA SER A 110 9.64 -1.05 3.18
C SER A 110 10.15 -2.14 4.14
N TRP A 111 9.33 -2.50 5.12
CA TRP A 111 9.63 -3.62 6.03
C TRP A 111 9.68 -4.96 5.29
N ASP A 112 8.71 -5.23 4.43
CA ASP A 112 8.68 -6.46 3.64
C ASP A 112 9.89 -6.53 2.68
N ALA A 113 10.23 -5.42 2.02
CA ALA A 113 11.43 -5.33 1.17
C ALA A 113 12.72 -5.60 1.97
N TRP A 114 12.80 -5.10 3.20
CA TRP A 114 13.94 -5.39 4.09
C TRP A 114 14.05 -6.88 4.43
N GLN A 115 12.94 -7.55 4.73
CA GLN A 115 12.93 -9.00 4.99
C GLN A 115 13.41 -9.80 3.77
N LEU A 116 12.94 -9.45 2.57
CA LEU A 116 13.39 -10.05 1.31
C LEU A 116 14.91 -9.88 1.13
N LEU A 117 15.40 -8.67 1.38
CA LEU A 117 16.83 -8.36 1.26
C LEU A 117 17.68 -9.10 2.31
N GLN A 118 17.22 -9.20 3.55
CA GLN A 118 17.93 -9.95 4.60
C GLN A 118 18.13 -11.41 4.20
N ASN A 119 17.08 -12.08 3.67
CA ASN A 119 17.18 -13.45 3.20
C ASN A 119 18.18 -13.60 2.04
N ALA A 120 18.18 -12.63 1.12
CA ALA A 120 19.12 -12.60 0.01
C ALA A 120 20.56 -12.36 0.46
N ILE A 121 20.79 -11.48 1.44
CA ILE A 121 22.13 -11.24 2.03
C ILE A 121 22.67 -12.52 2.67
N VAL A 122 21.88 -13.25 3.43
CA VAL A 122 22.28 -14.53 4.03
C VAL A 122 22.68 -15.54 2.94
N THR A 123 21.93 -15.56 1.83
CA THR A 123 22.25 -16.43 0.68
C THR A 123 23.57 -16.05 0.03
N ALA A 124 23.79 -14.75 -0.21
CA ALA A 124 25.02 -14.23 -0.80
C ALA A 124 26.25 -14.47 0.10
N GLN A 125 26.09 -14.31 1.42
CA GLN A 125 27.15 -14.61 2.40
C GLN A 125 27.55 -16.10 2.39
N LYS A 126 26.56 -17.00 2.30
CA LYS A 126 26.83 -18.44 2.17
C LYS A 126 27.59 -18.77 0.89
N ALA A 127 27.36 -18.04 -0.19
CA ALA A 127 28.10 -18.17 -1.44
C ALA A 127 29.52 -17.59 -1.39
N LYS A 128 29.92 -16.96 -0.25
CA LYS A 128 31.25 -16.36 -0.02
C LYS A 128 31.68 -15.31 -1.06
N VAL A 129 30.72 -14.62 -1.68
CA VAL A 129 30.99 -13.54 -2.63
C VAL A 129 31.31 -12.24 -1.90
N LYS A 130 32.28 -11.47 -2.39
CA LYS A 130 32.74 -10.23 -1.75
C LYS A 130 31.69 -9.12 -1.92
N SER A 131 31.31 -8.47 -0.80
CA SER A 131 30.39 -7.33 -0.82
C SER A 131 30.93 -6.19 -1.70
N GLY A 132 29.99 -5.49 -2.36
CA GLY A 132 30.31 -4.35 -3.25
C GLY A 132 30.67 -4.73 -4.69
N THR A 133 30.79 -6.02 -5.00
CA THR A 133 31.10 -6.50 -6.36
C THR A 133 29.84 -6.77 -7.21
N PRO A 134 29.96 -6.85 -8.55
CA PRO A 134 28.85 -7.29 -9.42
C PRO A 134 28.33 -8.68 -9.05
N GLU A 135 29.22 -9.60 -8.69
CA GLU A 135 28.90 -10.97 -8.28
C GLU A 135 28.02 -10.97 -7.01
N PHE A 136 28.31 -10.08 -6.06
CA PHE A 136 27.50 -9.93 -4.86
C PHE A 136 26.10 -9.41 -5.19
N ARG A 137 25.98 -8.43 -6.09
CA ARG A 137 24.66 -7.92 -6.54
C ARG A 137 23.86 -9.00 -7.26
N ASN A 138 24.51 -9.81 -8.11
CA ASN A 138 23.87 -10.94 -8.77
C ASN A 138 23.38 -11.97 -7.73
N ALA A 139 24.22 -12.29 -6.73
CA ALA A 139 23.84 -13.23 -5.67
C ALA A 139 22.66 -12.70 -4.82
N LEU A 140 22.55 -11.38 -4.59
CA LEU A 140 21.41 -10.77 -3.94
C LEU A 140 20.13 -10.91 -4.79
N ARG A 141 20.19 -10.57 -6.08
CA ARG A 141 19.06 -10.76 -7.00
C ARG A 141 18.60 -12.21 -7.01
N ASP A 142 19.51 -13.13 -7.22
CA ASP A 142 19.22 -14.56 -7.28
C ASP A 142 18.66 -15.08 -5.93
N GLY A 143 19.09 -14.47 -4.82
CA GLY A 143 18.57 -14.76 -3.49
C GLY A 143 17.12 -14.26 -3.30
N ILE A 144 16.79 -13.07 -3.82
CA ILE A 144 15.43 -12.53 -3.82
C ILE A 144 14.52 -13.41 -4.70
N GLU A 145 14.94 -13.76 -5.91
CA GLU A 145 14.19 -14.60 -6.86
C GLU A 145 13.91 -16.03 -6.30
N LYS A 146 14.70 -16.49 -5.34
CA LYS A 146 14.49 -17.78 -4.65
C LYS A 146 13.59 -17.68 -3.41
N THR A 147 13.06 -16.50 -3.11
CA THR A 147 12.13 -16.34 -1.99
C THR A 147 10.89 -17.19 -2.19
N SER A 148 10.51 -17.98 -1.19
CA SER A 148 9.32 -18.81 -1.21
C SER A 148 8.53 -18.66 0.08
N LYS A 149 7.26 -18.32 -0.04
CA LYS A 149 6.28 -18.21 1.05
C LYS A 149 6.74 -17.31 2.22
N LEU A 150 7.48 -16.23 1.94
CA LEU A 150 7.80 -15.23 2.94
C LEU A 150 6.53 -14.48 3.33
N VAL A 151 6.11 -14.60 4.58
CA VAL A 151 4.95 -13.88 5.10
C VAL A 151 5.40 -12.49 5.54
N GLY A 152 5.02 -11.49 4.76
CA GLY A 152 5.22 -10.07 5.06
C GLY A 152 3.99 -9.42 5.69
N THR A 153 4.04 -8.10 5.79
CA THR A 153 2.95 -7.27 6.32
C THR A 153 1.85 -7.01 5.29
N ASN A 154 2.21 -6.97 3.99
CA ASN A 154 1.28 -6.71 2.89
C ASN A 154 1.00 -7.94 2.02
N GLY A 155 1.78 -9.01 2.11
CA GLY A 155 1.58 -10.18 1.28
C GLY A 155 2.38 -11.39 1.72
N VAL A 156 2.12 -12.52 1.06
CA VAL A 156 2.96 -13.72 1.15
C VAL A 156 3.75 -13.80 -0.16
N TYR A 157 5.05 -13.63 -0.07
CA TYR A 157 5.91 -13.47 -1.23
C TYR A 157 6.51 -14.80 -1.68
N THR A 158 6.29 -15.14 -2.94
CA THR A 158 6.97 -16.23 -3.65
C THR A 158 7.48 -15.67 -4.96
N MET A 159 8.77 -15.36 -5.00
CA MET A 159 9.41 -14.70 -6.14
C MET A 159 9.91 -15.71 -7.18
N GLY A 160 10.26 -15.22 -8.35
CA GLY A 160 10.91 -15.99 -9.42
C GLY A 160 11.50 -15.06 -10.46
N ALA A 161 12.33 -15.61 -11.37
CA ALA A 161 12.96 -14.83 -12.41
C ALA A 161 11.97 -14.13 -13.37
N ASN A 162 10.76 -14.64 -13.49
CA ASN A 162 9.69 -14.09 -14.34
C ASN A 162 8.56 -13.41 -13.53
N ASP A 163 8.64 -13.43 -12.21
CA ASP A 163 7.66 -12.80 -11.33
C ASP A 163 8.38 -12.13 -10.14
N HIS A 164 8.60 -10.82 -10.26
CA HIS A 164 9.20 -10.00 -9.21
C HIS A 164 8.15 -9.28 -8.34
N ALA A 165 6.86 -9.43 -8.61
CA ALA A 165 5.79 -9.01 -7.71
C ALA A 165 5.63 -10.03 -6.57
N GLY A 166 5.59 -11.31 -6.91
CA GLY A 166 5.68 -12.43 -6.01
C GLY A 166 4.53 -12.62 -5.03
N TYR A 167 3.42 -11.89 -5.17
CA TYR A 167 2.25 -11.97 -4.29
C TYR A 167 0.94 -12.15 -5.09
N ASP A 168 -0.07 -12.65 -4.44
CA ASP A 168 -1.39 -12.88 -5.01
C ASP A 168 -2.43 -11.82 -4.56
N ALA A 169 -3.69 -12.03 -4.92
CA ALA A 169 -4.78 -11.09 -4.62
C ALA A 169 -5.01 -10.86 -3.11
N SER A 170 -4.51 -11.73 -2.21
CA SER A 170 -4.61 -11.54 -0.77
C SER A 170 -3.78 -10.35 -0.27
N ALA A 171 -2.83 -9.87 -1.07
CA ALA A 171 -2.04 -8.68 -0.76
C ALA A 171 -2.81 -7.35 -0.94
N ILE A 172 -4.06 -7.40 -1.39
CA ILE A 172 -4.88 -6.20 -1.62
C ILE A 172 -6.22 -6.37 -0.90
N VAL A 173 -6.54 -5.40 -0.04
CA VAL A 173 -7.85 -5.25 0.58
C VAL A 173 -8.49 -3.95 0.11
N LEU A 174 -9.81 -3.95 -0.06
CA LEU A 174 -10.56 -2.75 -0.39
C LEU A 174 -11.08 -2.14 0.91
N ILE A 175 -10.63 -0.95 1.22
CA ILE A 175 -11.08 -0.20 2.40
C ILE A 175 -11.99 0.95 2.00
N LYS A 176 -12.71 1.48 2.98
CA LYS A 176 -13.58 2.64 2.84
C LYS A 176 -13.23 3.67 3.90
N VAL A 177 -13.25 4.95 3.52
CA VAL A 177 -13.11 6.03 4.50
C VAL A 177 -14.43 6.22 5.23
N GLU A 178 -14.43 6.06 6.54
CA GLU A 178 -15.59 6.28 7.42
C GLU A 178 -15.19 7.07 8.67
N ASN A 179 -15.91 8.16 8.96
CA ASN A 179 -15.65 9.03 10.11
C ASN A 179 -14.18 9.52 10.14
N ASN A 180 -13.64 9.85 8.99
CA ASN A 180 -12.25 10.29 8.81
C ASN A 180 -11.19 9.24 9.22
N HIS A 181 -11.54 7.95 9.16
CA HIS A 181 -10.67 6.79 9.41
C HIS A 181 -10.74 5.80 8.24
N TRP A 182 -9.80 4.82 8.26
CA TRP A 182 -9.77 3.69 7.33
C TRP A 182 -10.67 2.55 7.78
#